data_541760b43361ce58cafd8cd451c34924
#
_entry.id   541760b43361ce58cafd8cd451c34924
#
_cell.length_a   1.000
_cell.length_b   1.000
_cell.length_c   1.000
_cell.angle_alpha   90.00
_cell.angle_beta   90.00
_cell.angle_gamma   90.00
#
_symmetry.space_group_name_H-M   'P 1'
#
loop_
_entity.id
_entity.type
_entity.pdbx_description
1 polymer ?
#
loop_
_entity_poly.entity_id
_entity_poly.type
_entity_poly.pdbx_seq_one_letter_code
_entity_poly.pdbx_strand_id
1 'polypeptide(L)'
;MLFIDDQLCNDIPAKERHIAMVFQSYALYPHMNVFNNMAFGLKMRKVPVPKLDKDGNEIYNIDKKSIFKYEKQLNLFKNQLEIAECNNPESIEEIKRSIQATEEKIEYYKNTPVKVYNYVRRSKEEIEDRVFKAAEILELQDYLDRKPDALSGGQRQRVALGRAIVRNAKVFLMDEPLSNLDAKLRVQMRTEIIKLHQQMDAITIYVTHDQTEAMTMATRVVVMKDGFIQQIGTPKEIYMHPVNKFVAGFIGAPAMNFFDAQLVDNTLRFDNEVITLNENQIQALKNCKSTEVTVGIRPEHIIVSNDENGSYTISISETLGSELLIHFNINKDKSLCAKIITDDELKTGQKISISFNKSYIHVFDKETEKAYF
;
A
#
# COMPACT_ATOMS: atom_id res chain seq x y z
N MET A 1 -17.94 1.96 -6.61
CA MET A 1 -18.58 0.76 -6.05
C MET A 1 -17.52 -0.16 -5.50
N LEU A 2 -17.74 -0.77 -4.33
CA LEU A 2 -16.82 -1.71 -3.68
C LEU A 2 -17.34 -3.13 -3.85
N PHE A 3 -16.52 -4.00 -4.42
CA PHE A 3 -16.82 -5.43 -4.58
C PHE A 3 -15.78 -6.27 -3.82
N ILE A 4 -16.23 -7.35 -3.19
CA ILE A 4 -15.39 -8.40 -2.59
C ILE A 4 -15.96 -9.73 -3.08
N ASP A 5 -15.16 -10.55 -3.79
CA ASP A 5 -15.62 -11.80 -4.43
C ASP A 5 -16.92 -11.58 -5.25
N ASP A 6 -16.92 -10.62 -6.16
CA ASP A 6 -18.06 -10.21 -7.00
C ASP A 6 -19.32 -9.76 -6.24
N GLN A 7 -19.27 -9.70 -4.91
CA GLN A 7 -20.34 -9.19 -4.08
C GLN A 7 -20.21 -7.68 -3.88
N LEU A 8 -21.22 -6.91 -4.27
CA LEU A 8 -21.31 -5.48 -3.98
C LEU A 8 -21.43 -5.25 -2.47
N CYS A 9 -20.44 -4.56 -1.88
CA CYS A 9 -20.30 -4.42 -0.43
C CYS A 9 -20.62 -3.01 0.10
N ASN A 10 -21.09 -2.08 -0.72
CA ASN A 10 -21.32 -0.69 -0.29
C ASN A 10 -22.25 -0.62 0.93
N ASP A 11 -23.36 -1.36 0.92
CA ASP A 11 -24.37 -1.35 1.97
C ASP A 11 -24.18 -2.46 3.03
N ILE A 12 -23.10 -3.26 2.91
CA ILE A 12 -22.83 -4.33 3.86
C ILE A 12 -22.01 -3.75 5.02
N PRO A 13 -22.48 -3.89 6.29
CA PRO A 13 -21.69 -3.47 7.45
C PRO A 13 -20.32 -4.13 7.48
N ALA A 14 -19.27 -3.41 7.90
CA ALA A 14 -17.89 -3.91 7.90
C ALA A 14 -17.71 -5.26 8.61
N LYS A 15 -18.45 -5.48 9.70
CA LYS A 15 -18.44 -6.76 10.45
C LYS A 15 -18.91 -7.97 9.63
N GLU A 16 -19.73 -7.76 8.59
CA GLU A 16 -20.31 -8.81 7.76
C GLU A 16 -19.53 -9.03 6.45
N ARG A 17 -18.64 -8.10 6.11
CA ARG A 17 -17.70 -8.27 5.00
C ARG A 17 -16.64 -9.33 5.37
N HIS A 18 -16.14 -10.06 4.38
CA HIS A 18 -15.06 -11.04 4.57
C HIS A 18 -13.69 -10.36 4.67
N ILE A 19 -13.57 -9.40 5.62
CA ILE A 19 -12.34 -8.64 5.89
C ILE A 19 -11.83 -8.91 7.30
N ALA A 20 -10.52 -8.87 7.48
CA ALA A 20 -9.85 -8.83 8.77
C ALA A 20 -9.04 -7.55 8.87
N MET A 21 -8.91 -6.96 10.05
CA MET A 21 -8.15 -5.74 10.25
C MET A 21 -7.20 -5.89 11.43
N VAL A 22 -5.96 -5.43 11.22
CA VAL A 22 -4.93 -5.27 12.24
C VAL A 22 -4.73 -3.77 12.44
N PHE A 23 -4.96 -3.29 13.65
CA PHE A 23 -4.84 -1.88 14.02
C PHE A 23 -3.44 -1.57 14.52
N GLN A 24 -3.00 -0.34 14.38
CA GLN A 24 -1.74 0.20 14.90
C GLN A 24 -1.54 -0.07 16.41
N SER A 25 -2.60 0.02 17.21
CA SER A 25 -2.58 -0.25 18.65
C SER A 25 -2.82 -1.72 19.01
N TYR A 26 -2.85 -2.62 18.00
CA TYR A 26 -3.17 -4.05 18.12
C TYR A 26 -4.60 -4.35 18.58
N ALA A 27 -5.25 -3.46 19.32
CA ALA A 27 -6.62 -3.57 19.85
C ALA A 27 -6.91 -4.93 20.52
N LEU A 28 -5.97 -5.45 21.32
CA LEU A 28 -6.13 -6.69 22.05
C LEU A 28 -7.10 -6.51 23.23
N TYR A 29 -7.85 -7.56 23.56
CA TYR A 29 -8.70 -7.59 24.74
C TYR A 29 -7.84 -7.88 25.99
N PRO A 30 -7.61 -6.92 26.90
CA PRO A 30 -6.63 -7.07 27.98
C PRO A 30 -7.04 -8.09 29.03
N HIS A 31 -8.34 -8.34 29.18
CA HIS A 31 -8.90 -9.32 30.13
C HIS A 31 -8.87 -10.77 29.62
N MET A 32 -8.57 -10.97 28.33
CA MET A 32 -8.51 -12.29 27.69
C MET A 32 -7.05 -12.74 27.54
N ASN A 33 -6.79 -14.04 27.66
CA ASN A 33 -5.51 -14.62 27.28
C ASN A 33 -5.34 -14.66 25.76
N VAL A 34 -4.15 -15.04 25.27
CA VAL A 34 -3.82 -15.10 23.83
C VAL A 34 -4.81 -16.00 23.08
N PHE A 35 -5.06 -17.20 23.58
CA PHE A 35 -6.02 -18.13 22.97
C PHE A 35 -7.40 -17.48 22.78
N ASN A 36 -7.95 -16.88 23.83
CA ASN A 36 -9.27 -16.25 23.78
C ASN A 36 -9.29 -14.99 22.90
N ASN A 37 -8.20 -14.20 22.86
CA ASN A 37 -8.05 -13.11 21.91
C ASN A 37 -8.17 -13.62 20.47
N MET A 38 -7.45 -14.69 20.10
CA MET A 38 -7.50 -15.27 18.76
C MET A 38 -8.86 -15.92 18.47
N ALA A 39 -9.42 -16.67 19.40
CA ALA A 39 -10.68 -17.38 19.25
C ALA A 39 -11.92 -16.49 19.21
N PHE A 40 -11.84 -15.24 19.73
CA PHE A 40 -13.00 -14.37 19.94
C PHE A 40 -13.86 -14.21 18.68
N GLY A 41 -13.22 -13.86 17.56
CA GLY A 41 -13.91 -13.65 16.29
C GLY A 41 -14.59 -14.92 15.75
N LEU A 42 -14.02 -16.09 16.02
CA LEU A 42 -14.59 -17.38 15.63
C LEU A 42 -15.80 -17.75 16.49
N LYS A 43 -15.73 -17.51 17.81
CA LYS A 43 -16.82 -17.76 18.77
C LYS A 43 -18.06 -16.91 18.49
N MET A 44 -17.85 -15.67 18.07
CA MET A 44 -18.95 -14.71 17.85
C MET A 44 -19.65 -14.89 16.50
N ARG A 45 -18.98 -15.44 15.51
CA ARG A 45 -19.53 -15.61 14.15
C ARG A 45 -20.19 -16.97 13.97
N LYS A 46 -21.39 -16.94 13.40
CA LYS A 46 -22.01 -18.12 12.83
C LYS A 46 -21.52 -18.33 11.41
N VAL A 47 -21.36 -19.57 11.00
CA VAL A 47 -20.97 -19.95 9.63
C VAL A 47 -22.19 -20.48 8.87
N PRO A 48 -22.30 -20.15 7.58
CA PRO A 48 -23.32 -20.71 6.74
C PRO A 48 -23.00 -22.19 6.46
N VAL A 49 -23.95 -23.08 6.80
CA VAL A 49 -23.89 -24.50 6.45
C VAL A 49 -25.08 -24.76 5.53
N PRO A 50 -24.89 -25.43 4.38
CA PRO A 50 -25.99 -25.75 3.48
C PRO A 50 -27.10 -26.49 4.23
N LYS A 51 -28.35 -26.05 4.02
CA LYS A 51 -29.50 -26.76 4.56
C LYS A 51 -29.78 -27.96 3.68
N LEU A 52 -29.83 -29.14 4.29
CA LEU A 52 -30.14 -30.38 3.60
C LEU A 52 -31.62 -30.78 3.83
N ASP A 53 -32.21 -31.45 2.85
CA ASP A 53 -33.51 -32.12 2.97
C ASP A 53 -33.36 -33.45 3.73
N LYS A 54 -34.45 -34.22 3.79
CA LYS A 54 -34.49 -35.54 4.49
C LYS A 54 -33.62 -36.62 3.80
N ASP A 55 -33.34 -36.42 2.52
CA ASP A 55 -32.56 -37.34 1.67
C ASP A 55 -31.11 -36.91 1.56
N GLY A 56 -30.70 -35.82 2.23
CA GLY A 56 -29.33 -35.33 2.25
C GLY A 56 -28.98 -34.37 1.09
N ASN A 57 -29.97 -33.95 0.28
CA ASN A 57 -29.74 -33.02 -0.83
C ASN A 57 -29.80 -31.56 -0.35
N GLU A 58 -29.04 -30.70 -0.98
CA GLU A 58 -29.05 -29.26 -0.70
C GLU A 58 -30.38 -28.61 -1.10
N ILE A 59 -30.93 -27.80 -0.21
CA ILE A 59 -32.19 -27.09 -0.46
C ILE A 59 -31.91 -25.76 -1.16
N TYR A 60 -32.63 -25.54 -2.25
CA TYR A 60 -32.63 -24.27 -2.99
C TYR A 60 -33.99 -23.58 -2.84
N ASN A 61 -33.99 -22.26 -2.71
CA ASN A 61 -35.22 -21.49 -2.61
C ASN A 61 -35.07 -20.14 -3.35
N ILE A 62 -36.19 -19.52 -3.70
CA ILE A 62 -36.21 -18.19 -4.25
C ILE A 62 -35.82 -17.18 -3.17
N ASP A 63 -34.86 -16.32 -3.45
CA ASP A 63 -34.42 -15.29 -2.50
C ASP A 63 -35.42 -14.11 -2.43
N LYS A 64 -36.48 -14.35 -1.67
CA LYS A 64 -37.51 -13.33 -1.44
C LYS A 64 -37.00 -12.03 -0.80
N LYS A 65 -35.88 -12.11 -0.03
CA LYS A 65 -35.29 -10.91 0.60
C LYS A 65 -34.61 -10.00 -0.44
N SER A 66 -33.84 -10.59 -1.34
CA SER A 66 -33.22 -9.86 -2.43
C SER A 66 -34.25 -9.29 -3.37
N ILE A 67 -35.32 -10.05 -3.73
CA ILE A 67 -36.41 -9.57 -4.52
C ILE A 67 -37.07 -8.34 -3.88
N PHE A 68 -37.47 -8.43 -2.61
CA PHE A 68 -38.08 -7.32 -1.88
C PHE A 68 -37.17 -6.08 -1.79
N LYS A 69 -35.86 -6.28 -1.58
CA LYS A 69 -34.88 -5.20 -1.58
C LYS A 69 -34.86 -4.46 -2.91
N TYR A 70 -34.78 -5.19 -4.00
CA TYR A 70 -34.71 -4.60 -5.34
C TYR A 70 -36.06 -4.00 -5.78
N GLU A 71 -37.22 -4.56 -5.39
CA GLU A 71 -38.54 -3.95 -5.61
C GLU A 71 -38.66 -2.60 -4.89
N LYS A 72 -38.14 -2.49 -3.66
CA LYS A 72 -38.09 -1.21 -2.95
C LYS A 72 -37.17 -0.19 -3.64
N GLN A 73 -36.04 -0.65 -4.14
CA GLN A 73 -35.08 0.20 -4.89
C GLN A 73 -35.69 0.65 -6.23
N LEU A 74 -36.37 -0.22 -6.92
CA LEU A 74 -37.09 0.08 -8.16
C LEU A 74 -38.15 1.19 -7.96
N ASN A 75 -38.91 1.10 -6.87
CA ASN A 75 -39.88 2.14 -6.52
C ASN A 75 -39.20 3.50 -6.24
N LEU A 76 -38.04 3.50 -5.58
CA LEU A 76 -37.27 4.73 -5.38
C LEU A 76 -36.80 5.34 -6.70
N PHE A 77 -36.30 4.54 -7.64
CA PHE A 77 -35.88 5.03 -8.94
C PHE A 77 -37.06 5.53 -9.78
N LYS A 78 -38.23 4.87 -9.71
CA LYS A 78 -39.46 5.34 -10.39
C LYS A 78 -39.90 6.69 -9.87
N ASN A 79 -39.91 6.90 -8.55
CA ASN A 79 -40.21 8.20 -7.95
C ASN A 79 -39.18 9.28 -8.36
N GLN A 80 -37.90 8.93 -8.42
CA GLN A 80 -36.83 9.84 -8.89
C GLN A 80 -37.03 10.19 -10.38
N LEU A 81 -37.48 9.26 -11.20
CA LEU A 81 -37.79 9.51 -12.61
C LEU A 81 -38.92 10.52 -12.78
N GLU A 82 -40.03 10.36 -12.03
CA GLU A 82 -41.15 11.30 -12.05
C GLU A 82 -40.71 12.72 -11.65
N ILE A 83 -39.85 12.85 -10.65
CA ILE A 83 -39.29 14.15 -10.22
C ILE A 83 -38.35 14.73 -11.28
N ALA A 84 -37.52 13.89 -11.92
CA ALA A 84 -36.55 14.30 -12.93
C ALA A 84 -37.24 14.76 -14.23
N GLU A 85 -38.33 14.11 -14.61
CA GLU A 85 -39.18 14.52 -15.77
C GLU A 85 -39.75 15.94 -15.60
N CYS A 86 -39.95 16.39 -14.34
CA CYS A 86 -40.44 17.74 -14.06
C CYS A 86 -39.33 18.78 -13.93
N ASN A 87 -38.11 18.41 -13.47
CA ASN A 87 -37.13 19.39 -13.00
C ASN A 87 -35.72 19.28 -13.62
N ASN A 88 -35.31 18.13 -14.19
CA ASN A 88 -33.96 17.93 -14.69
C ASN A 88 -33.85 16.85 -15.77
N PRO A 89 -33.96 17.20 -17.06
CA PRO A 89 -33.95 16.25 -18.16
C PRO A 89 -32.62 15.47 -18.35
N GLU A 90 -31.51 16.01 -17.93
CA GLU A 90 -30.19 15.41 -18.17
C GLU A 90 -29.95 14.11 -17.38
N SER A 91 -30.65 13.92 -16.24
CA SER A 91 -30.54 12.71 -15.43
C SER A 91 -31.46 11.56 -15.80
N ILE A 92 -32.41 11.79 -16.71
CA ILE A 92 -33.45 10.82 -17.08
C ILE A 92 -32.86 9.51 -17.64
N GLU A 93 -31.90 9.60 -18.54
CA GLU A 93 -31.29 8.40 -19.15
C GLU A 93 -30.57 7.52 -18.14
N GLU A 94 -29.85 8.12 -17.19
CA GLU A 94 -29.13 7.39 -16.14
C GLU A 94 -30.11 6.68 -15.19
N ILE A 95 -31.20 7.36 -14.82
CA ILE A 95 -32.26 6.78 -13.99
C ILE A 95 -32.96 5.63 -14.72
N LYS A 96 -33.28 5.78 -16.02
CA LYS A 96 -33.88 4.70 -16.83
C LYS A 96 -32.98 3.48 -16.93
N ARG A 97 -31.65 3.65 -17.12
CA ARG A 97 -30.69 2.53 -17.08
C ARG A 97 -30.68 1.84 -15.72
N SER A 98 -30.78 2.61 -14.63
CA SER A 98 -30.84 2.08 -13.26
C SER A 98 -32.09 1.29 -12.99
N ILE A 99 -33.24 1.74 -13.54
CA ILE A 99 -34.53 1.03 -13.50
C ILE A 99 -34.39 -0.32 -14.22
N GLN A 100 -33.94 -0.30 -15.48
CA GLN A 100 -33.78 -1.52 -16.28
C GLN A 100 -32.87 -2.53 -15.60
N ALA A 101 -31.69 -2.10 -15.15
CA ALA A 101 -30.74 -2.96 -14.43
C ALA A 101 -31.33 -3.54 -13.13
N THR A 102 -32.25 -2.83 -12.49
CA THR A 102 -32.89 -3.29 -11.26
C THR A 102 -34.03 -4.29 -11.59
N GLU A 103 -34.76 -4.09 -12.64
CA GLU A 103 -35.78 -5.02 -13.14
C GLU A 103 -35.14 -6.36 -13.58
N GLU A 104 -34.01 -6.32 -14.31
CA GLU A 104 -33.23 -7.50 -14.69
C GLU A 104 -32.79 -8.29 -13.47
N LYS A 105 -32.34 -7.62 -12.39
CA LYS A 105 -31.99 -8.28 -11.13
C LYS A 105 -33.17 -8.93 -10.44
N ILE A 106 -34.34 -8.27 -10.42
CA ILE A 106 -35.54 -8.85 -9.84
C ILE A 106 -35.91 -10.12 -10.59
N GLU A 107 -35.90 -10.08 -11.94
CA GLU A 107 -36.20 -11.22 -12.78
C GLU A 107 -35.19 -12.37 -12.57
N TYR A 108 -33.88 -12.05 -12.48
CA TYR A 108 -32.84 -13.01 -12.16
C TYR A 108 -33.12 -13.73 -10.84
N TYR A 109 -33.39 -13.01 -9.75
CA TYR A 109 -33.69 -13.61 -8.44
C TYR A 109 -35.03 -14.37 -8.38
N LYS A 110 -36.00 -14.02 -9.21
CA LYS A 110 -37.23 -14.79 -9.34
C LYS A 110 -37.03 -16.14 -10.05
N ASN A 111 -36.13 -16.17 -11.02
CA ASN A 111 -35.91 -17.33 -11.89
C ASN A 111 -34.69 -18.19 -11.45
N THR A 112 -33.83 -17.70 -10.54
CA THR A 112 -32.63 -18.40 -10.10
C THR A 112 -32.73 -18.76 -8.62
N PRO A 113 -33.04 -20.02 -8.27
CA PRO A 113 -33.06 -20.46 -6.88
C PRO A 113 -31.66 -20.38 -6.27
N VAL A 114 -31.56 -19.83 -5.07
CA VAL A 114 -30.32 -19.76 -4.29
C VAL A 114 -30.28 -20.82 -3.22
N LYS A 115 -29.08 -21.30 -2.92
CA LYS A 115 -28.84 -22.28 -1.87
C LYS A 115 -29.27 -21.73 -0.50
N VAL A 116 -30.02 -22.50 0.27
CA VAL A 116 -30.46 -22.13 1.60
C VAL A 116 -29.41 -22.53 2.62
N TYR A 117 -29.06 -21.64 3.52
CA TYR A 117 -28.09 -21.88 4.56
C TYR A 117 -28.69 -21.81 5.96
N ASN A 118 -28.26 -22.74 6.84
CA ASN A 118 -28.40 -22.60 8.28
C ASN A 118 -27.15 -21.90 8.82
N TYR A 119 -27.30 -20.99 9.76
CA TYR A 119 -26.18 -20.31 10.41
C TYR A 119 -25.90 -20.94 11.77
N VAL A 120 -24.83 -21.75 11.82
CA VAL A 120 -24.44 -22.48 13.02
C VAL A 120 -23.16 -21.90 13.64
N ARG A 121 -22.98 -22.07 14.94
CA ARG A 121 -21.71 -21.74 15.60
C ARG A 121 -20.69 -22.83 15.30
N ARG A 122 -19.43 -22.46 15.18
CA ARG A 122 -18.33 -23.43 15.06
C ARG A 122 -18.24 -24.31 16.30
N SER A 123 -17.81 -25.55 16.12
CA SER A 123 -17.55 -26.44 17.24
C SER A 123 -16.32 -25.97 18.04
N LYS A 124 -16.16 -26.47 19.25
CA LYS A 124 -15.01 -26.14 20.09
C LYS A 124 -13.72 -26.67 19.48
N GLU A 125 -13.77 -27.87 18.94
CA GLU A 125 -12.66 -28.57 18.30
C GLU A 125 -12.18 -27.80 17.04
N GLU A 126 -13.11 -27.29 16.21
CA GLU A 126 -12.77 -26.46 15.05
C GLU A 126 -12.07 -25.15 15.45
N ILE A 127 -12.54 -24.52 16.53
CA ILE A 127 -11.94 -23.28 17.03
C ILE A 127 -10.53 -23.55 17.58
N GLU A 128 -10.36 -24.61 18.36
CA GLU A 128 -9.08 -25.03 18.91
C GLU A 128 -8.08 -25.33 17.79
N ASP A 129 -8.44 -26.14 16.80
CA ASP A 129 -7.59 -26.49 15.66
C ASP A 129 -7.11 -25.22 14.90
N ARG A 130 -8.02 -24.30 14.60
CA ARG A 130 -7.68 -23.05 13.91
C ARG A 130 -6.75 -22.15 14.72
N VAL A 131 -6.98 -22.05 16.04
CA VAL A 131 -6.14 -21.23 16.91
C VAL A 131 -4.76 -21.86 17.07
N PHE A 132 -4.67 -23.18 17.25
CA PHE A 132 -3.38 -23.86 17.37
C PHE A 132 -2.56 -23.77 16.08
N LYS A 133 -3.16 -23.98 14.90
CA LYS A 133 -2.48 -23.79 13.61
C LYS A 133 -1.95 -22.36 13.43
N ALA A 134 -2.76 -21.36 13.76
CA ALA A 134 -2.31 -19.97 13.67
C ALA A 134 -1.24 -19.63 14.72
N ALA A 135 -1.31 -20.22 15.93
CA ALA A 135 -0.31 -20.05 16.96
C ALA A 135 1.03 -20.70 16.57
N GLU A 136 1.00 -21.84 15.89
CA GLU A 136 2.17 -22.52 15.37
C GLU A 136 2.90 -21.65 14.34
N ILE A 137 2.17 -21.13 13.35
CA ILE A 137 2.72 -20.23 12.32
C ILE A 137 3.36 -18.98 12.94
N LEU A 138 2.80 -18.47 14.05
CA LEU A 138 3.21 -17.23 14.70
C LEU A 138 4.14 -17.45 15.90
N GLU A 139 4.57 -18.69 16.15
CA GLU A 139 5.40 -19.07 17.33
C GLU A 139 4.80 -18.56 18.65
N LEU A 140 3.50 -18.80 18.85
CA LEU A 140 2.74 -18.36 20.03
C LEU A 140 2.27 -19.51 20.92
N GLN A 141 2.64 -20.78 20.63
CA GLN A 141 2.13 -21.96 21.36
C GLN A 141 2.34 -21.84 22.88
N ASP A 142 3.54 -21.43 23.30
CA ASP A 142 3.93 -21.32 24.71
C ASP A 142 3.30 -20.12 25.43
N TYR A 143 2.59 -19.27 24.68
CA TYR A 143 2.01 -18.02 25.19
C TYR A 143 0.49 -18.01 25.21
N LEU A 144 -0.16 -19.09 24.78
CA LEU A 144 -1.62 -19.16 24.61
C LEU A 144 -2.40 -18.82 25.88
N ASP A 145 -1.88 -19.16 27.04
CA ASP A 145 -2.53 -18.89 28.34
C ASP A 145 -2.17 -17.53 28.94
N ARG A 146 -1.19 -16.81 28.37
CA ARG A 146 -0.76 -15.50 28.89
C ARG A 146 -1.73 -14.39 28.48
N LYS A 147 -1.81 -13.36 29.32
CA LYS A 147 -2.54 -12.12 29.01
C LYS A 147 -1.65 -11.14 28.24
N PRO A 148 -2.21 -10.15 27.51
CA PRO A 148 -1.47 -9.17 26.73
C PRO A 148 -0.43 -8.34 27.51
N ASP A 149 -0.66 -8.08 28.79
CA ASP A 149 0.24 -7.37 29.69
C ASP A 149 1.54 -8.14 30.00
N ALA A 150 1.47 -9.49 29.95
CA ALA A 150 2.62 -10.37 30.14
C ALA A 150 3.40 -10.67 28.82
N LEU A 151 3.14 -9.93 27.74
CA LEU A 151 3.73 -10.14 26.43
C LEU A 151 4.63 -8.97 26.02
N SER A 152 5.70 -9.25 25.25
CA SER A 152 6.49 -8.21 24.57
C SER A 152 5.67 -7.51 23.46
N GLY A 153 6.15 -6.38 22.95
CA GLY A 153 5.53 -5.67 21.83
C GLY A 153 5.29 -6.55 20.61
N GLY A 154 6.31 -7.30 20.19
CA GLY A 154 6.21 -8.23 19.05
C GLY A 154 5.28 -9.40 19.30
N GLN A 155 5.24 -9.94 20.52
CA GLN A 155 4.28 -10.99 20.87
C GLN A 155 2.84 -10.46 20.82
N ARG A 156 2.58 -9.27 21.33
CA ARG A 156 1.26 -8.61 21.19
C ARG A 156 0.85 -8.42 19.73
N GLN A 157 1.77 -8.01 18.89
CA GLN A 157 1.53 -7.89 17.45
C GLN A 157 1.22 -9.22 16.80
N ARG A 158 2.00 -10.29 17.09
CA ARG A 158 1.72 -11.64 16.59
C ARG A 158 0.32 -12.12 17.02
N VAL A 159 -0.13 -11.79 18.23
CA VAL A 159 -1.50 -12.09 18.66
C VAL A 159 -2.54 -11.33 17.82
N ALA A 160 -2.29 -10.06 17.49
CA ALA A 160 -3.19 -9.29 16.62
C ALA A 160 -3.26 -9.86 15.19
N LEU A 161 -2.12 -10.29 14.64
CA LEU A 161 -2.07 -11.03 13.37
C LEU A 161 -2.81 -12.36 13.47
N GLY A 162 -2.62 -13.11 14.56
CA GLY A 162 -3.32 -14.37 14.80
C GLY A 162 -4.85 -14.21 14.81
N ARG A 163 -5.36 -13.15 15.43
CA ARG A 163 -6.80 -12.80 15.38
C ARG A 163 -7.31 -12.58 13.96
N ALA A 164 -6.48 -12.04 13.08
CA ALA A 164 -6.85 -11.84 11.68
C ALA A 164 -6.78 -13.17 10.90
N ILE A 165 -5.71 -13.94 11.07
CA ILE A 165 -5.44 -15.19 10.34
C ILE A 165 -6.49 -16.26 10.63
N VAL A 166 -6.86 -16.49 11.90
CA VAL A 166 -7.86 -17.50 12.28
C VAL A 166 -9.21 -17.31 11.59
N ARG A 167 -9.50 -16.07 11.11
CA ARG A 167 -10.74 -15.73 10.41
C ARG A 167 -10.77 -16.23 8.96
N ASN A 168 -9.60 -16.54 8.38
CA ASN A 168 -9.47 -16.90 6.97
C ASN A 168 -10.20 -15.89 6.07
N ALA A 169 -9.88 -14.60 6.24
CA ALA A 169 -10.51 -13.52 5.49
C ALA A 169 -9.94 -13.45 4.07
N LYS A 170 -10.76 -13.00 3.11
CA LYS A 170 -10.33 -12.77 1.74
C LYS A 170 -9.54 -11.47 1.57
N VAL A 171 -9.75 -10.51 2.47
CA VAL A 171 -9.08 -9.22 2.46
C VAL A 171 -8.55 -8.92 3.86
N PHE A 172 -7.26 -8.60 3.94
CA PHE A 172 -6.59 -8.13 5.14
C PHE A 172 -6.31 -6.63 5.02
N LEU A 173 -6.70 -5.88 6.04
CA LEU A 173 -6.38 -4.46 6.19
C LEU A 173 -5.38 -4.33 7.33
N MET A 174 -4.22 -3.77 7.08
CA MET A 174 -3.18 -3.56 8.08
C MET A 174 -2.86 -2.06 8.14
N ASP A 175 -3.12 -1.45 9.29
CA ASP A 175 -2.92 -0.03 9.53
C ASP A 175 -1.70 0.17 10.41
N GLU A 176 -0.58 0.54 9.80
CA GLU A 176 0.73 0.74 10.43
C GLU A 176 1.12 -0.37 11.45
N PRO A 177 1.02 -1.64 11.11
CA PRO A 177 1.12 -2.71 12.10
C PRO A 177 2.51 -2.84 12.74
N LEU A 178 3.56 -2.26 12.15
CA LEU A 178 4.95 -2.35 12.64
C LEU A 178 5.45 -1.06 13.32
N SER A 179 4.67 0.02 13.35
CA SER A 179 5.11 1.34 13.82
C SER A 179 5.57 1.36 15.29
N ASN A 180 4.98 0.52 16.13
CA ASN A 180 5.26 0.48 17.58
C ASN A 180 6.37 -0.51 17.97
N LEU A 181 7.16 -1.01 17.02
CA LEU A 181 8.25 -1.95 17.27
C LEU A 181 9.62 -1.28 17.16
N ASP A 182 10.58 -1.83 17.90
CA ASP A 182 11.99 -1.49 17.73
C ASP A 182 12.51 -1.97 16.36
N ALA A 183 13.65 -1.41 15.91
CA ALA A 183 14.20 -1.65 14.57
C ALA A 183 14.48 -3.14 14.29
N LYS A 184 15.06 -3.87 15.26
CA LYS A 184 15.41 -5.30 15.10
C LYS A 184 14.16 -6.14 14.94
N LEU A 185 13.18 -5.92 15.81
CA LEU A 185 11.92 -6.66 15.81
C LEU A 185 11.07 -6.32 14.56
N ARG A 186 11.13 -5.06 14.10
CA ARG A 186 10.45 -4.64 12.86
C ARG A 186 10.95 -5.42 11.63
N VAL A 187 12.27 -5.60 11.50
CA VAL A 187 12.87 -6.40 10.41
C VAL A 187 12.39 -7.85 10.46
N GLN A 188 12.41 -8.47 11.64
CA GLN A 188 11.94 -9.84 11.84
C GLN A 188 10.44 -9.97 11.46
N MET A 189 9.60 -9.10 12.02
CA MET A 189 8.15 -9.13 11.80
C MET A 189 7.76 -8.85 10.34
N ARG A 190 8.51 -8.00 9.65
CA ARG A 190 8.32 -7.80 8.20
C ARG A 190 8.49 -9.10 7.43
N THR A 191 9.57 -9.84 7.71
CA THR A 191 9.83 -11.14 7.08
C THR A 191 8.71 -12.14 7.38
N GLU A 192 8.20 -12.16 8.60
CA GLU A 192 7.09 -13.04 9.00
C GLU A 192 5.78 -12.68 8.27
N ILE A 193 5.46 -11.40 8.16
CA ILE A 193 4.26 -10.96 7.42
C ILE A 193 4.36 -11.32 5.93
N ILE A 194 5.54 -11.19 5.31
CA ILE A 194 5.76 -11.60 3.91
C ILE A 194 5.50 -13.10 3.75
N LYS A 195 6.08 -13.94 4.61
CA LYS A 195 5.87 -15.40 4.60
C LYS A 195 4.40 -15.77 4.77
N LEU A 196 3.72 -15.12 5.72
CA LEU A 196 2.30 -15.32 5.96
C LEU A 196 1.46 -14.94 4.74
N HIS A 197 1.73 -13.79 4.14
CA HIS A 197 1.02 -13.35 2.94
C HIS A 197 1.18 -14.35 1.77
N GLN A 198 2.38 -14.92 1.58
CA GLN A 198 2.64 -15.93 0.55
C GLN A 198 1.87 -17.26 0.79
N GLN A 199 1.55 -17.56 2.05
CA GLN A 199 0.79 -18.77 2.41
C GLN A 199 -0.74 -18.57 2.35
N MET A 200 -1.18 -17.31 2.34
CA MET A 200 -2.60 -16.97 2.33
C MET A 200 -3.06 -16.61 0.91
N ASP A 201 -4.15 -17.22 0.46
CA ASP A 201 -4.87 -16.80 -0.75
C ASP A 201 -5.77 -15.60 -0.43
N ALA A 202 -5.16 -14.44 -0.18
CA ALA A 202 -5.87 -13.25 0.27
C ALA A 202 -5.22 -11.96 -0.24
N ILE A 203 -6.02 -10.93 -0.45
CA ILE A 203 -5.56 -9.58 -0.78
C ILE A 203 -5.19 -8.87 0.53
N THR A 204 -4.01 -8.28 0.59
CA THR A 204 -3.59 -7.45 1.72
C THR A 204 -3.46 -5.99 1.31
N ILE A 205 -4.17 -5.10 2.01
CA ILE A 205 -3.99 -3.66 1.93
C ILE A 205 -3.21 -3.24 3.17
N TYR A 206 -2.00 -2.72 2.96
CA TYR A 206 -1.06 -2.38 4.00
C TYR A 206 -0.78 -0.88 3.98
N VAL A 207 -1.09 -0.18 5.07
CA VAL A 207 -0.79 1.25 5.26
C VAL A 207 0.48 1.37 6.08
N THR A 208 1.43 2.16 5.61
CA THR A 208 2.68 2.44 6.31
C THR A 208 3.22 3.82 5.93
N HIS A 209 3.97 4.43 6.82
CA HIS A 209 4.82 5.59 6.55
C HIS A 209 6.30 5.18 6.35
N ASP A 210 6.64 3.91 6.55
CA ASP A 210 8.00 3.38 6.33
C ASP A 210 8.12 2.91 4.86
N GLN A 211 8.92 3.65 4.09
CA GLN A 211 9.16 3.31 2.69
C GLN A 211 9.84 1.95 2.51
N THR A 212 10.66 1.49 3.47
CA THR A 212 11.32 0.18 3.38
C THR A 212 10.28 -0.94 3.45
N GLU A 213 9.24 -0.78 4.28
CA GLU A 213 8.12 -1.72 4.32
C GLU A 213 7.40 -1.75 2.98
N ALA A 214 7.00 -0.58 2.45
CA ALA A 214 6.30 -0.49 1.17
C ALA A 214 7.12 -1.10 0.03
N MET A 215 8.42 -0.78 -0.05
CA MET A 215 9.30 -1.24 -1.13
C MET A 215 9.62 -2.74 -1.07
N THR A 216 9.61 -3.36 0.13
CA THR A 216 10.01 -4.76 0.30
C THR A 216 8.84 -5.74 0.36
N MET A 217 7.66 -5.29 0.79
CA MET A 217 6.51 -6.16 1.03
C MET A 217 5.45 -6.08 -0.08
N ALA A 218 5.30 -4.92 -0.70
CA ALA A 218 4.21 -4.69 -1.62
C ALA A 218 4.50 -5.22 -3.03
N THR A 219 3.49 -5.80 -3.67
CA THR A 219 3.49 -6.04 -5.12
C THR A 219 3.09 -4.79 -5.89
N ARG A 220 2.37 -3.89 -5.23
CA ARG A 220 1.87 -2.62 -5.78
C ARG A 220 1.83 -1.56 -4.68
N VAL A 221 2.44 -0.42 -4.94
CA VAL A 221 2.49 0.73 -4.01
C VAL A 221 1.61 1.84 -4.54
N VAL A 222 0.90 2.50 -3.63
CA VAL A 222 0.12 3.71 -3.90
C VAL A 222 0.74 4.84 -3.07
N VAL A 223 1.37 5.80 -3.73
CA VAL A 223 1.90 6.99 -3.06
C VAL A 223 0.80 8.05 -3.00
N MET A 224 0.57 8.58 -1.80
CA MET A 224 -0.48 9.58 -1.55
C MET A 224 0.12 10.86 -0.94
N LYS A 225 -0.47 12.00 -1.29
CA LYS A 225 -0.19 13.31 -0.69
C LYS A 225 -1.50 14.08 -0.53
N ASP A 226 -1.76 14.61 0.64
CA ASP A 226 -2.92 15.46 0.93
C ASP A 226 -4.27 14.84 0.51
N GLY A 227 -4.41 13.50 0.67
CA GLY A 227 -5.60 12.75 0.29
C GLY A 227 -5.69 12.39 -1.21
N PHE A 228 -4.73 12.84 -2.05
CA PHE A 228 -4.70 12.56 -3.48
C PHE A 228 -3.64 11.51 -3.83
N ILE A 229 -4.00 10.60 -4.73
CA ILE A 229 -3.06 9.62 -5.28
C ILE A 229 -2.08 10.35 -6.21
N GLN A 230 -0.79 10.19 -5.94
CA GLN A 230 0.28 10.76 -6.76
C GLN A 230 0.75 9.77 -7.82
N GLN A 231 0.98 8.51 -7.41
CA GLN A 231 1.42 7.45 -8.31
C GLN A 231 0.97 6.08 -7.80
N ILE A 232 0.68 5.18 -8.74
CA ILE A 232 0.44 3.76 -8.49
C ILE A 232 1.38 2.97 -9.39
N GLY A 233 2.13 2.02 -8.82
CA GLY A 233 3.05 1.17 -9.58
C GLY A 233 3.68 0.09 -8.72
N THR A 234 4.52 -0.74 -9.33
CA THR A 234 5.40 -1.63 -8.60
C THR A 234 6.45 -0.83 -7.83
N PRO A 235 7.04 -1.36 -6.75
CA PRO A 235 8.13 -0.68 -6.04
C PRO A 235 9.23 -0.18 -7.00
N LYS A 236 9.65 -1.02 -7.94
CA LYS A 236 10.70 -0.69 -8.92
C LYS A 236 10.28 0.47 -9.84
N GLU A 237 9.05 0.47 -10.34
CA GLU A 237 8.54 1.55 -11.20
C GLU A 237 8.51 2.89 -10.47
N ILE A 238 8.02 2.91 -9.22
CA ILE A 238 7.94 4.15 -8.42
C ILE A 238 9.33 4.68 -8.10
N TYR A 239 10.30 3.79 -7.85
CA TYR A 239 11.67 4.17 -7.57
C TYR A 239 12.40 4.69 -8.81
N MET A 240 12.27 4.00 -9.94
CA MET A 240 13.00 4.27 -11.18
C MET A 240 12.32 5.33 -12.06
N HIS A 241 10.99 5.44 -12.00
CA HIS A 241 10.20 6.30 -12.87
C HIS A 241 9.15 7.09 -12.06
N PRO A 242 9.60 7.99 -11.18
CA PRO A 242 8.68 8.82 -10.40
C PRO A 242 7.98 9.82 -11.33
N VAL A 243 6.65 9.94 -11.21
CA VAL A 243 5.85 10.81 -12.10
C VAL A 243 5.96 12.30 -11.77
N ASN A 244 6.47 12.64 -10.57
CA ASN A 244 6.68 14.01 -10.14
C ASN A 244 7.79 14.11 -9.08
N LYS A 245 8.22 15.34 -8.81
CA LYS A 245 9.27 15.67 -7.85
C LYS A 245 8.93 15.22 -6.42
N PHE A 246 7.63 15.26 -6.03
CA PHE A 246 7.20 14.79 -4.72
C PHE A 246 7.49 13.29 -4.55
N VAL A 247 7.03 12.45 -5.49
CA VAL A 247 7.27 10.99 -5.44
C VAL A 247 8.77 10.70 -5.45
N ALA A 248 9.54 11.39 -6.29
CA ALA A 248 10.98 11.22 -6.39
C ALA A 248 11.71 11.53 -5.08
N GLY A 249 11.31 12.59 -4.38
CA GLY A 249 11.90 12.99 -3.10
C GLY A 249 11.38 12.20 -1.91
N PHE A 250 10.15 11.68 -2.00
CA PHE A 250 9.55 10.90 -0.92
C PHE A 250 10.10 9.47 -0.87
N ILE A 251 10.43 8.87 -2.01
CA ILE A 251 10.92 7.49 -2.12
C ILE A 251 12.44 7.47 -2.27
N GLY A 252 13.10 6.80 -1.34
CA GLY A 252 14.58 6.63 -1.28
C GLY A 252 15.15 7.14 0.04
N ALA A 253 16.13 6.42 0.58
CA ALA A 253 16.89 6.79 1.78
C ALA A 253 18.40 6.64 1.51
N PRO A 254 19.12 7.76 1.41
CA PRO A 254 18.67 9.15 1.46
C PRO A 254 17.75 9.55 0.30
N ALA A 255 17.05 10.69 0.45
CA ALA A 255 16.15 11.23 -0.58
C ALA A 255 16.92 11.62 -1.85
N MET A 256 16.20 11.69 -2.98
CA MET A 256 16.76 12.19 -4.25
C MET A 256 17.28 13.63 -4.08
N ASN A 257 18.45 13.91 -4.62
CA ASN A 257 18.98 15.26 -4.73
C ASN A 257 18.22 16.01 -5.82
N PHE A 258 17.93 17.29 -5.59
CA PHE A 258 17.33 18.17 -6.58
C PHE A 258 18.14 19.46 -6.70
N PHE A 259 18.38 19.91 -7.93
CA PHE A 259 19.00 21.20 -8.24
C PHE A 259 18.46 21.75 -9.53
N ASP A 260 18.51 23.06 -9.69
CA ASP A 260 18.05 23.72 -10.91
C ASP A 260 19.16 23.70 -11.97
N ALA A 261 18.76 23.50 -13.21
CA ALA A 261 19.65 23.51 -14.37
C ALA A 261 19.02 24.24 -15.56
N GLN A 262 19.86 24.77 -16.42
CA GLN A 262 19.46 25.34 -17.72
C GLN A 262 19.56 24.27 -18.81
N LEU A 263 18.47 24.11 -19.56
CA LEU A 263 18.43 23.24 -20.73
C LEU A 263 18.89 24.04 -21.96
N VAL A 264 20.08 23.74 -22.49
CA VAL A 264 20.67 24.41 -23.65
C VAL A 264 21.26 23.35 -24.59
N ASP A 265 20.87 23.35 -25.84
CA ASP A 265 21.44 22.50 -26.90
C ASP A 265 21.59 21.01 -26.49
N ASN A 266 20.51 20.42 -25.95
CA ASN A 266 20.48 19.03 -25.47
C ASN A 266 21.44 18.75 -24.32
N THR A 267 21.86 19.77 -23.56
CA THR A 267 22.66 19.66 -22.35
C THR A 267 21.95 20.32 -21.18
N LEU A 268 22.17 19.76 -19.97
CA LEU A 268 21.79 20.40 -18.72
C LEU A 268 23.01 21.08 -18.14
N ARG A 269 22.93 22.39 -17.93
CA ARG A 269 24.01 23.20 -17.38
C ARG A 269 23.64 23.72 -16.00
N PHE A 270 24.51 23.50 -15.06
CA PHE A 270 24.36 24.00 -13.68
C PHE A 270 25.75 24.22 -13.08
N ASP A 271 25.96 25.32 -12.38
CA ASP A 271 27.26 25.73 -11.87
C ASP A 271 28.36 25.58 -12.94
N ASN A 272 29.42 24.85 -12.69
CA ASN A 272 30.49 24.58 -13.67
C ASN A 272 30.34 23.24 -14.40
N GLU A 273 29.20 22.53 -14.20
CA GLU A 273 28.94 21.21 -14.73
C GLU A 273 28.05 21.24 -15.97
N VAL A 274 28.34 20.32 -16.90
CA VAL A 274 27.55 20.12 -18.11
C VAL A 274 27.21 18.63 -18.28
N ILE A 275 25.92 18.33 -18.29
CA ILE A 275 25.45 16.96 -18.49
C ILE A 275 24.89 16.85 -19.91
N THR A 276 25.50 16.05 -20.77
CA THR A 276 24.98 15.74 -22.11
C THR A 276 23.88 14.67 -21.99
N LEU A 277 22.73 14.96 -22.56
CA LEU A 277 21.57 14.06 -22.57
C LEU A 277 21.70 13.01 -23.68
N ASN A 278 21.13 11.81 -23.46
CA ASN A 278 21.01 10.80 -24.49
C ASN A 278 19.76 11.03 -25.39
N GLU A 279 19.66 10.28 -26.49
CA GLU A 279 18.57 10.45 -27.48
C GLU A 279 17.17 10.28 -26.87
N ASN A 280 16.97 9.30 -25.96
CA ASN A 280 15.69 9.07 -25.30
C ASN A 280 15.30 10.23 -24.39
N GLN A 281 16.25 10.77 -23.64
CA GLN A 281 16.07 11.93 -22.77
C GLN A 281 15.75 13.20 -23.58
N ILE A 282 16.45 13.41 -24.68
CA ILE A 282 16.18 14.50 -25.61
C ILE A 282 14.76 14.36 -26.18
N GLN A 283 14.36 13.15 -26.55
CA GLN A 283 13.02 12.94 -27.08
C GLN A 283 11.92 13.22 -26.05
N ALA A 284 12.13 12.85 -24.79
CA ALA A 284 11.21 13.13 -23.70
C ALA A 284 11.05 14.65 -23.45
N LEU A 285 12.12 15.42 -23.67
CA LEU A 285 12.15 16.88 -23.50
C LEU A 285 11.62 17.68 -24.72
N LYS A 286 11.21 17.05 -25.81
CA LYS A 286 10.71 17.77 -27.02
C LYS A 286 9.56 18.73 -26.73
N ASN A 287 8.74 18.42 -25.73
CA ASN A 287 7.59 19.23 -25.31
C ASN A 287 7.93 20.17 -24.15
N CYS A 288 9.18 20.19 -23.68
CA CYS A 288 9.62 21.13 -22.66
C CYS A 288 9.68 22.54 -23.26
N LYS A 289 8.89 23.45 -22.71
CA LYS A 289 8.83 24.84 -23.13
C LYS A 289 9.76 25.74 -22.30
N SER A 290 10.20 25.28 -21.16
CA SER A 290 11.04 26.01 -20.22
C SER A 290 12.52 25.75 -20.52
N THR A 291 13.32 26.79 -20.47
CA THR A 291 14.78 26.69 -20.46
C THR A 291 15.35 26.37 -19.10
N GLU A 292 14.55 26.50 -18.03
CA GLU A 292 14.91 26.14 -16.67
C GLU A 292 14.15 24.91 -16.24
N VAL A 293 14.85 23.92 -15.70
CA VAL A 293 14.31 22.64 -15.24
C VAL A 293 14.90 22.28 -13.88
N THR A 294 14.18 21.45 -13.13
CA THR A 294 14.74 20.83 -11.92
C THR A 294 15.30 19.46 -12.28
N VAL A 295 16.57 19.24 -11.98
CA VAL A 295 17.26 17.96 -12.15
C VAL A 295 17.18 17.18 -10.85
N GLY A 296 16.84 15.88 -10.94
CA GLY A 296 16.86 14.94 -9.84
C GLY A 296 17.90 13.85 -10.07
N ILE A 297 18.68 13.52 -9.04
CA ILE A 297 19.59 12.39 -9.04
C ILE A 297 19.64 11.74 -7.66
N ARG A 298 19.59 10.40 -7.64
CA ARG A 298 19.72 9.68 -6.37
C ARG A 298 21.14 9.68 -5.85
N PRO A 299 21.34 9.66 -4.52
CA PRO A 299 22.67 9.68 -3.91
C PRO A 299 23.62 8.61 -4.43
N GLU A 300 23.14 7.39 -4.68
CA GLU A 300 23.93 6.26 -5.17
C GLU A 300 24.35 6.37 -6.65
N HIS A 301 23.82 7.35 -7.38
CA HIS A 301 24.14 7.60 -8.78
C HIS A 301 25.08 8.80 -8.98
N ILE A 302 25.53 9.39 -7.87
CA ILE A 302 26.61 10.36 -7.86
C ILE A 302 27.92 9.59 -7.63
N ILE A 303 28.83 9.68 -8.58
CA ILE A 303 30.16 9.06 -8.51
C ILE A 303 31.08 10.09 -7.90
N VAL A 304 31.78 9.73 -6.84
CA VAL A 304 32.73 10.59 -6.13
C VAL A 304 34.13 10.01 -6.29
N SER A 305 35.09 10.87 -6.63
CA SER A 305 36.50 10.55 -6.70
C SER A 305 37.27 11.45 -5.75
N ASN A 306 38.18 10.87 -5.00
CA ASN A 306 39.14 11.62 -4.19
C ASN A 306 40.08 12.35 -5.13
N ASP A 307 40.12 13.66 -5.08
CA ASP A 307 40.89 14.50 -5.99
C ASP A 307 41.31 15.79 -5.28
N GLU A 308 42.60 15.95 -5.01
CA GLU A 308 43.13 17.12 -4.34
C GLU A 308 42.89 18.43 -5.14
N ASN A 309 42.71 18.32 -6.45
CA ASN A 309 42.35 19.44 -7.35
C ASN A 309 40.86 19.52 -7.63
N GLY A 310 40.06 18.68 -6.97
CA GLY A 310 38.63 18.61 -7.18
C GLY A 310 37.89 19.92 -6.91
N SER A 311 36.82 20.14 -7.64
CA SER A 311 36.05 21.38 -7.59
C SER A 311 35.18 21.50 -6.34
N TYR A 312 34.90 20.39 -5.65
CA TYR A 312 33.98 20.35 -4.51
C TYR A 312 34.72 19.99 -3.21
N THR A 313 34.16 20.43 -2.10
CA THR A 313 34.70 20.14 -0.76
C THR A 313 33.64 19.40 0.07
N ILE A 314 34.03 18.32 0.73
CA ILE A 314 33.15 17.58 1.63
C ILE A 314 32.79 18.46 2.83
N SER A 315 31.51 18.73 3.00
CA SER A 315 30.99 19.49 4.15
C SER A 315 30.71 18.60 5.34
N ILE A 316 30.15 17.40 5.11
CA ILE A 316 29.86 16.39 6.12
C ILE A 316 30.14 15.01 5.51
N SER A 317 30.74 14.13 6.32
CA SER A 317 30.99 12.72 5.99
C SER A 317 30.40 11.85 7.11
N GLU A 318 29.44 10.99 6.77
CA GLU A 318 28.74 10.11 7.71
C GLU A 318 29.00 8.64 7.32
N THR A 319 29.60 7.87 8.23
CA THR A 319 29.88 6.45 8.01
C THR A 319 28.75 5.59 8.57
N LEU A 320 28.12 4.79 7.71
CA LEU A 320 27.06 3.85 8.05
C LEU A 320 27.50 2.41 7.76
N GLY A 321 28.46 1.92 8.53
CA GLY A 321 29.06 0.62 8.29
C GLY A 321 29.92 0.61 7.02
N SER A 322 29.50 -0.13 5.99
CA SER A 322 30.18 -0.17 4.69
C SER A 322 29.74 0.93 3.72
N GLU A 323 28.77 1.74 4.10
CA GLU A 323 28.27 2.86 3.29
C GLU A 323 28.79 4.18 3.88
N LEU A 324 29.14 5.10 2.99
CA LEU A 324 29.55 6.46 3.33
C LEU A 324 28.63 7.45 2.66
N LEU A 325 28.00 8.33 3.46
CA LEU A 325 27.23 9.45 2.96
C LEU A 325 28.11 10.70 2.95
N ILE A 326 28.26 11.30 1.80
CA ILE A 326 29.08 12.49 1.59
C ILE A 326 28.19 13.65 1.20
N HIS A 327 28.18 14.69 2.01
CA HIS A 327 27.52 15.95 1.71
C HIS A 327 28.54 16.97 1.18
N PHE A 328 28.20 17.63 0.10
CA PHE A 328 29.03 18.67 -0.52
C PHE A 328 28.16 19.73 -1.14
N ASN A 329 28.64 20.95 -1.23
CA ASN A 329 27.89 22.08 -1.78
C ASN A 329 28.23 22.29 -3.25
N ILE A 330 27.24 22.35 -4.13
CA ILE A 330 27.41 22.72 -5.55
C ILE A 330 27.43 24.24 -5.70
N ASN A 331 26.75 24.97 -4.82
CA ASN A 331 26.80 26.42 -4.69
C ASN A 331 26.53 26.82 -3.22
N LYS A 332 26.46 28.13 -2.94
CA LYS A 332 26.28 28.64 -1.55
C LYS A 332 24.98 28.15 -0.89
N ASP A 333 23.96 27.89 -1.68
CA ASP A 333 22.60 27.62 -1.18
C ASP A 333 22.17 26.16 -1.35
N LYS A 334 22.97 25.32 -2.03
CA LYS A 334 22.56 23.97 -2.39
C LYS A 334 23.63 22.93 -2.04
N SER A 335 23.23 22.02 -1.16
CA SER A 335 23.98 20.82 -0.81
C SER A 335 23.44 19.59 -1.50
N LEU A 336 24.32 18.70 -1.96
CA LEU A 336 24.01 17.38 -2.47
C LEU A 336 24.54 16.31 -1.52
N CYS A 337 23.92 15.16 -1.51
CA CYS A 337 24.38 13.97 -0.80
C CYS A 337 24.74 12.89 -1.83
N ALA A 338 25.93 12.33 -1.74
CA ALA A 338 26.33 11.11 -2.43
C ALA A 338 26.37 9.95 -1.47
N LYS A 339 25.95 8.77 -1.92
CA LYS A 339 26.03 7.52 -1.19
C LYS A 339 27.01 6.58 -1.91
N ILE A 340 28.11 6.24 -1.26
CA ILE A 340 29.14 5.39 -1.84
C ILE A 340 29.42 4.19 -0.95
N ILE A 341 29.84 3.11 -1.56
CA ILE A 341 30.38 1.92 -0.87
C ILE A 341 31.88 1.95 -1.08
N THR A 342 32.62 2.16 -0.02
CA THR A 342 34.10 2.25 -0.07
C THR A 342 34.69 1.90 1.30
N ASP A 343 35.87 1.37 1.27
CA ASP A 343 36.72 1.17 2.48
C ASP A 343 37.56 2.42 2.75
N ASP A 344 37.60 3.40 1.84
CA ASP A 344 38.34 4.64 1.99
C ASP A 344 37.67 5.59 2.99
N GLU A 345 38.42 6.19 3.86
CA GLU A 345 37.96 7.28 4.72
C GLU A 345 38.01 8.61 3.97
N LEU A 346 36.86 9.10 3.51
CA LEU A 346 36.73 10.46 2.99
C LEU A 346 36.26 11.40 4.11
N LYS A 347 37.09 12.42 4.43
CA LYS A 347 36.87 13.28 5.61
C LYS A 347 36.32 14.64 5.23
N THR A 348 35.59 15.24 6.16
CA THR A 348 35.17 16.64 6.08
C THR A 348 36.35 17.57 5.76
N GLY A 349 36.18 18.50 4.85
CA GLY A 349 37.18 19.43 4.37
C GLY A 349 38.04 18.90 3.21
N GLN A 350 37.92 17.63 2.86
CA GLN A 350 38.65 17.02 1.75
C GLN A 350 38.04 17.43 0.41
N LYS A 351 38.88 17.65 -0.60
CA LYS A 351 38.47 17.97 -1.96
C LYS A 351 38.11 16.70 -2.73
N ILE A 352 37.08 16.81 -3.56
CA ILE A 352 36.55 15.73 -4.38
C ILE A 352 36.17 16.24 -5.77
N SER A 353 36.25 15.35 -6.74
CA SER A 353 35.61 15.48 -8.03
C SER A 353 34.35 14.61 -8.07
N ILE A 354 33.30 15.09 -8.71
CA ILE A 354 32.04 14.35 -8.85
C ILE A 354 31.72 14.13 -10.32
N SER A 355 30.96 13.07 -10.59
CA SER A 355 30.30 12.88 -11.88
C SER A 355 28.94 12.22 -11.67
N PHE A 356 28.06 12.37 -12.65
CA PHE A 356 26.70 11.88 -12.56
C PHE A 356 26.49 10.70 -13.51
N ASN A 357 25.87 9.63 -13.02
CA ASN A 357 25.44 8.54 -13.89
C ASN A 357 24.25 9.02 -14.73
N LYS A 358 24.53 9.39 -15.99
CA LYS A 358 23.57 10.03 -16.90
C LYS A 358 22.32 9.23 -17.16
N SER A 359 22.36 7.90 -17.03
CA SER A 359 21.22 7.00 -17.23
C SER A 359 20.17 7.09 -16.10
N TYR A 360 20.52 7.65 -14.97
CA TYR A 360 19.66 7.74 -13.78
C TYR A 360 19.33 9.18 -13.37
N ILE A 361 19.54 10.12 -14.29
CA ILE A 361 19.11 11.49 -14.10
C ILE A 361 17.62 11.58 -14.42
N HIS A 362 16.90 12.33 -13.61
CA HIS A 362 15.50 12.71 -13.82
C HIS A 362 15.41 14.20 -14.08
N VAL A 363 14.48 14.59 -14.91
CA VAL A 363 14.20 16.00 -15.18
C VAL A 363 12.73 16.29 -14.91
N PHE A 364 12.49 17.33 -14.12
CA PHE A 364 11.16 17.77 -13.73
C PHE A 364 10.90 19.18 -14.24
N ASP A 365 9.67 19.41 -14.61
CA ASP A 365 9.19 20.75 -14.92
C ASP A 365 9.24 21.62 -13.66
N LYS A 366 9.77 22.83 -13.79
CA LYS A 366 10.03 23.70 -12.63
C LYS A 366 8.75 24.23 -11.97
N GLU A 367 7.68 24.43 -12.75
CA GLU A 367 6.43 24.99 -12.26
C GLU A 367 5.45 23.91 -11.82
N THR A 368 5.26 22.87 -12.65
CA THR A 368 4.29 21.82 -12.41
C THR A 368 4.84 20.65 -11.59
N GLU A 369 6.15 20.60 -11.39
CA GLU A 369 6.89 19.52 -10.73
C GLU A 369 6.71 18.12 -11.38
N LYS A 370 6.10 18.04 -12.57
CA LYS A 370 5.93 16.78 -13.30
C LYS A 370 7.25 16.31 -13.90
N ALA A 371 7.47 15.00 -13.90
CA ALA A 371 8.64 14.43 -14.54
C ALA A 371 8.49 14.45 -16.06
N TYR A 372 9.57 14.80 -16.75
CA TYR A 372 9.73 14.57 -18.18
C TYR A 372 10.25 13.14 -18.43
N PHE A 373 11.17 12.65 -17.58
CA PHE A 373 11.68 11.28 -17.57
C PHE A 373 12.35 10.94 -16.22
#